data_893095a313d6eb7ec558ceee6255018d
#
_entry.id   893095a313d6eb7ec558ceee6255018d
#
_cell.length_a   1.000
_cell.length_b   1.000
_cell.length_c   1.000
_cell.angle_alpha   90.00
_cell.angle_beta   90.00
_cell.angle_gamma   90.00
#
_symmetry.space_group_name_H-M   'P 1'
#
loop_
_entity.id
_entity.type
_entity.pdbx_description
1 polymer ?
#
loop_
_entity_poly.entity_id
_entity_poly.type
_entity_poly.pdbx_seq_one_letter_code
_entity_poly.pdbx_strand_id
1 'polypeptide(L)'
;EEIEKLVPDATLLDFEPRDGEPFDRELIRQTLELGDVFGKQAEAEQAVQEFTEAVQRARNAYDPEQKVMALNVSGGEIGYVAPGVGRVWGPLFDLIGFTPALEVANASDDHQGDDISVEAIAGANPDWLLVLDRDAGVKSITDSPEALSVINDSAPLKNVTAVKDGHVYVAPADTYSIESIITYTEILNQISEQLEAAK
;
A
#
# COMPACT_ATOMS: atom_id res chain seq x y z
N GLU A 1 19.45 -21.63 -2.75
CA GLU A 1 20.73 -22.35 -2.93
C GLU A 1 21.54 -22.52 -1.63
N GLU A 2 21.65 -21.53 -0.72
CA GLU A 2 22.34 -21.70 0.56
C GLU A 2 21.48 -22.49 1.57
N ILE A 3 20.19 -22.21 1.63
CA ILE A 3 19.23 -22.91 2.50
C ILE A 3 19.17 -24.40 2.16
N GLU A 4 19.14 -24.77 0.88
CA GLU A 4 19.13 -26.17 0.42
C GLU A 4 20.34 -26.96 0.92
N LYS A 5 21.52 -26.29 1.01
CA LYS A 5 22.73 -26.93 1.54
C LYS A 5 22.69 -27.16 3.05
N LEU A 6 21.95 -26.29 3.76
CA LEU A 6 21.82 -26.39 5.22
C LEU A 6 20.75 -27.41 5.65
N VAL A 7 19.74 -27.62 4.82
CA VAL A 7 18.61 -28.53 5.09
C VAL A 7 18.34 -29.45 3.89
N PRO A 8 19.28 -30.36 3.54
CA PRO A 8 19.23 -31.13 2.30
C PRO A 8 18.05 -32.11 2.22
N ASP A 9 17.46 -32.48 3.36
CA ASP A 9 16.33 -33.40 3.45
C ASP A 9 14.97 -32.67 3.50
N ALA A 10 14.96 -31.33 3.47
CA ALA A 10 13.73 -30.55 3.46
C ALA A 10 13.24 -30.27 2.04
N THR A 11 11.93 -30.20 1.87
CA THR A 11 11.32 -29.69 0.64
C THR A 11 11.28 -28.17 0.72
N LEU A 12 11.95 -27.48 -0.20
CA LEU A 12 11.86 -26.05 -0.33
C LEU A 12 10.61 -25.69 -1.15
N LEU A 13 9.77 -24.83 -0.59
CA LEU A 13 8.62 -24.25 -1.27
C LEU A 13 8.91 -22.77 -1.51
N ASP A 14 8.74 -22.31 -2.73
CA ASP A 14 8.93 -20.94 -3.14
C ASP A 14 7.57 -20.29 -3.38
N PHE A 15 7.28 -19.24 -2.62
CA PHE A 15 6.06 -18.46 -2.72
C PHE A 15 6.30 -17.05 -3.24
N GLU A 16 7.51 -16.75 -3.75
CA GLU A 16 7.78 -15.44 -4.35
C GLU A 16 6.78 -15.13 -5.48
N PRO A 17 6.37 -13.86 -5.64
CA PRO A 17 5.55 -13.45 -6.76
C PRO A 17 6.24 -13.78 -8.08
N ARG A 18 5.49 -14.31 -9.04
CA ARG A 18 6.02 -14.65 -10.36
C ARG A 18 6.09 -13.39 -11.22
N ASP A 19 7.18 -13.27 -11.96
CA ASP A 19 7.41 -12.13 -12.84
C ASP A 19 6.28 -11.97 -13.87
N GLY A 20 5.76 -10.76 -13.97
CA GLY A 20 4.74 -10.40 -14.96
C GLY A 20 3.31 -10.85 -14.64
N GLU A 21 3.10 -11.55 -13.55
CA GLU A 21 1.74 -11.88 -13.09
C GLU A 21 1.12 -10.71 -12.31
N PRO A 22 -0.22 -10.51 -12.43
CA PRO A 22 -0.92 -9.47 -11.67
C PRO A 22 -0.78 -9.67 -10.16
N PHE A 23 -0.62 -8.56 -9.45
CA PHE A 23 -0.44 -8.54 -7.99
C PHE A 23 -1.53 -9.33 -7.24
N ASP A 24 -2.79 -9.10 -7.56
CA ASP A 24 -3.93 -9.76 -6.92
C ASP A 24 -3.92 -11.28 -7.14
N ARG A 25 -3.53 -11.73 -8.32
CA ARG A 25 -3.43 -13.16 -8.63
C ARG A 25 -2.32 -13.84 -7.83
N GLU A 26 -1.17 -13.18 -7.69
CA GLU A 26 -0.07 -13.74 -6.92
C GLU A 26 -0.39 -13.77 -5.43
N LEU A 27 -1.03 -12.74 -4.90
CA LEU A 27 -1.47 -12.70 -3.52
C LEU A 27 -2.49 -13.80 -3.19
N ILE A 28 -3.45 -14.04 -4.10
CA ILE A 28 -4.43 -15.12 -4.00
C ILE A 28 -3.73 -16.48 -4.09
N ARG A 29 -2.84 -16.69 -5.07
CA ARG A 29 -2.07 -17.93 -5.22
C ARG A 29 -1.30 -18.27 -3.95
N GLN A 30 -0.50 -17.34 -3.45
CA GLN A 30 0.29 -17.51 -2.22
C GLN A 30 -0.60 -17.90 -1.04
N THR A 31 -1.74 -17.24 -0.88
CA THR A 31 -2.67 -17.51 0.21
C THR A 31 -3.24 -18.94 0.13
N LEU A 32 -3.68 -19.38 -1.06
CA LEU A 32 -4.24 -20.72 -1.25
C LEU A 32 -3.18 -21.82 -1.06
N GLU A 33 -1.99 -21.64 -1.62
CA GLU A 33 -0.88 -22.59 -1.48
C GLU A 33 -0.43 -22.71 -0.02
N LEU A 34 -0.36 -21.61 0.74
CA LEU A 34 -0.11 -21.63 2.17
C LEU A 34 -1.24 -22.36 2.93
N GLY A 35 -2.49 -22.15 2.53
CA GLY A 35 -3.63 -22.89 3.06
C GLY A 35 -3.46 -24.40 2.91
N ASP A 36 -3.03 -24.85 1.74
CA ASP A 36 -2.76 -26.29 1.47
C ASP A 36 -1.63 -26.82 2.31
N VAL A 37 -0.50 -26.10 2.41
CA VAL A 37 0.67 -26.53 3.21
C VAL A 37 0.33 -26.70 4.69
N PHE A 38 -0.49 -25.80 5.23
CA PHE A 38 -0.84 -25.82 6.66
C PHE A 38 -2.16 -26.52 6.98
N GLY A 39 -2.86 -27.11 5.99
CA GLY A 39 -4.16 -27.75 6.17
C GLY A 39 -5.25 -26.74 6.58
N LYS A 40 -5.20 -25.53 6.02
CA LYS A 40 -6.05 -24.39 6.30
C LYS A 40 -6.78 -23.88 5.03
N GLN A 41 -7.21 -24.82 4.20
CA GLN A 41 -7.82 -24.49 2.90
C GLN A 41 -9.07 -23.61 3.05
N ALA A 42 -9.95 -23.94 4.00
CA ALA A 42 -11.18 -23.17 4.19
C ALA A 42 -10.93 -21.75 4.67
N GLU A 43 -9.94 -21.56 5.57
CA GLU A 43 -9.54 -20.24 6.04
C GLU A 43 -8.87 -19.42 4.92
N ALA A 44 -8.08 -20.07 4.06
CA ALA A 44 -7.45 -19.43 2.91
C ALA A 44 -8.49 -19.00 1.85
N GLU A 45 -9.45 -19.87 1.53
CA GLU A 45 -10.56 -19.56 0.62
C GLU A 45 -11.42 -18.41 1.13
N GLN A 46 -11.69 -18.36 2.43
CA GLN A 46 -12.40 -17.26 3.06
C GLN A 46 -11.61 -15.93 2.94
N ALA A 47 -10.31 -15.93 3.24
CA ALA A 47 -9.48 -14.74 3.09
C ALA A 47 -9.45 -14.21 1.65
N VAL A 48 -9.40 -15.10 0.65
CA VAL A 48 -9.47 -14.75 -0.77
C VAL A 48 -10.83 -14.15 -1.13
N GLN A 49 -11.92 -14.69 -0.60
CA GLN A 49 -13.25 -14.13 -0.82
C GLN A 49 -13.35 -12.72 -0.24
N GLU A 50 -12.95 -12.52 1.02
CA GLU A 50 -12.99 -11.22 1.71
C GLU A 50 -12.14 -10.18 0.97
N PHE A 51 -10.96 -10.55 0.49
CA PHE A 51 -10.11 -9.69 -0.34
C PHE A 51 -10.79 -9.29 -1.64
N THR A 52 -11.39 -10.27 -2.34
CA THR A 52 -12.06 -10.02 -3.62
C THR A 52 -13.25 -9.06 -3.45
N GLU A 53 -14.02 -9.24 -2.38
CA GLU A 53 -15.14 -8.35 -2.03
C GLU A 53 -14.63 -6.93 -1.68
N ALA A 54 -13.54 -6.80 -0.93
CA ALA A 54 -12.92 -5.52 -0.60
C ALA A 54 -12.39 -4.77 -1.84
N VAL A 55 -11.76 -5.48 -2.78
CA VAL A 55 -11.34 -4.91 -4.07
C VAL A 55 -12.55 -4.37 -4.84
N GLN A 56 -13.62 -5.15 -4.93
CA GLN A 56 -14.82 -4.71 -5.65
C GLN A 56 -15.50 -3.52 -4.98
N ARG A 57 -15.54 -3.49 -3.64
CA ARG A 57 -16.08 -2.36 -2.88
C ARG A 57 -15.28 -1.10 -3.14
N ALA A 58 -13.94 -1.18 -3.09
CA ALA A 58 -13.06 -0.03 -3.33
C ALA A 58 -13.23 0.52 -4.76
N ARG A 59 -13.30 -0.35 -5.78
CA ARG A 59 -13.60 0.04 -7.16
C ARG A 59 -14.92 0.78 -7.30
N ASN A 60 -15.98 0.32 -6.62
CA ASN A 60 -17.29 0.94 -6.66
C ASN A 60 -17.37 2.25 -5.86
N ALA A 61 -16.55 2.38 -4.82
CA ALA A 61 -16.49 3.56 -3.97
C ALA A 61 -15.69 4.69 -4.62
N TYR A 62 -14.68 4.37 -5.39
CA TYR A 62 -13.79 5.35 -5.99
C TYR A 62 -14.44 6.10 -7.16
N ASP A 63 -14.18 7.41 -7.24
CA ASP A 63 -14.53 8.27 -8.37
C ASP A 63 -13.26 8.51 -9.22
N PRO A 64 -13.21 8.03 -10.48
CA PRO A 64 -12.03 8.16 -11.34
C PRO A 64 -11.69 9.60 -11.76
N GLU A 65 -12.57 10.58 -11.52
CA GLU A 65 -12.29 11.99 -11.70
C GLU A 65 -11.36 12.55 -10.61
N GLN A 66 -11.30 11.90 -9.43
CA GLN A 66 -10.45 12.29 -8.32
C GLN A 66 -9.02 11.73 -8.51
N LYS A 67 -8.04 12.56 -8.17
CA LYS A 67 -6.62 12.21 -8.29
C LYS A 67 -6.06 11.71 -6.97
N VAL A 68 -5.35 10.62 -7.04
CA VAL A 68 -4.74 9.96 -5.88
C VAL A 68 -3.22 10.10 -5.94
N MET A 69 -2.60 10.31 -4.80
CA MET A 69 -1.15 10.24 -4.65
C MET A 69 -0.79 9.39 -3.42
N ALA A 70 0.22 8.57 -3.57
CA ALA A 70 0.72 7.72 -2.49
C ALA A 70 2.08 8.24 -1.98
N LEU A 71 2.25 8.19 -0.66
CA LEU A 71 3.41 8.72 0.05
C LEU A 71 3.90 7.72 1.10
N ASN A 72 5.22 7.68 1.32
CA ASN A 72 5.83 7.09 2.50
C ASN A 72 6.34 8.18 3.43
N VAL A 73 6.19 8.00 4.73
CA VAL A 73 6.84 8.84 5.75
C VAL A 73 7.85 8.00 6.50
N SER A 74 9.08 8.47 6.55
CA SER A 74 10.20 7.81 7.24
C SER A 74 11.16 8.85 7.80
N GLY A 75 11.49 8.78 9.10
CA GLY A 75 12.36 9.76 9.76
C GLY A 75 11.82 11.19 9.75
N GLY A 76 10.50 11.37 9.55
CA GLY A 76 9.87 12.68 9.38
C GLY A 76 9.99 13.26 7.97
N GLU A 77 10.57 12.53 7.01
CA GLU A 77 10.66 12.91 5.61
C GLU A 77 9.54 12.26 4.79
N ILE A 78 9.10 12.94 3.73
CA ILE A 78 8.01 12.51 2.85
C ILE A 78 8.62 12.04 1.54
N GLY A 79 8.44 10.76 1.20
CA GLY A 79 8.81 10.18 -0.08
C GLY A 79 7.58 9.90 -0.94
N TYR A 80 7.70 10.06 -2.25
CA TYR A 80 6.66 9.74 -3.22
C TYR A 80 6.68 8.25 -3.56
N VAL A 81 5.50 7.64 -3.66
CA VAL A 81 5.33 6.25 -4.07
C VAL A 81 4.67 6.19 -5.43
N ALA A 82 5.41 5.67 -6.41
CA ALA A 82 4.96 5.64 -7.79
C ALA A 82 3.87 4.58 -8.05
N PRO A 83 2.87 4.89 -8.90
CA PRO A 83 1.91 3.92 -9.41
C PRO A 83 2.59 2.72 -10.07
N GLY A 84 2.08 1.52 -9.82
CA GLY A 84 2.54 0.26 -10.42
C GLY A 84 3.87 -0.29 -9.88
N VAL A 85 4.74 0.58 -9.34
CA VAL A 85 6.12 0.20 -8.94
C VAL A 85 6.31 0.24 -7.43
N GLY A 86 5.83 1.28 -6.78
CA GLY A 86 6.09 1.53 -5.37
C GLY A 86 5.44 0.49 -4.44
N ARG A 87 6.16 0.16 -3.38
CA ARG A 87 5.76 -0.83 -2.39
C ARG A 87 4.44 -0.45 -1.72
N VAL A 88 3.62 -1.45 -1.38
CA VAL A 88 2.28 -1.34 -0.77
C VAL A 88 1.27 -0.66 -1.68
N TRP A 89 1.51 0.59 -2.07
CA TRP A 89 0.55 1.42 -2.78
C TRP A 89 0.58 1.24 -4.30
N GLY A 90 1.77 1.02 -4.88
CA GLY A 90 1.93 0.94 -6.33
C GLY A 90 0.95 -0.01 -7.00
N PRO A 91 0.85 -1.28 -6.54
CA PRO A 91 -0.10 -2.25 -7.12
C PRO A 91 -1.57 -1.86 -7.00
N LEU A 92 -1.94 -1.04 -5.99
CA LEU A 92 -3.32 -0.64 -5.78
C LEU A 92 -3.83 0.34 -6.84
N PHE A 93 -2.94 1.10 -7.49
CA PHE A 93 -3.33 1.97 -8.60
C PHE A 93 -3.94 1.15 -9.74
N ASP A 94 -3.28 0.08 -10.15
CA ASP A 94 -3.81 -0.81 -11.19
C ASP A 94 -5.01 -1.62 -10.69
N LEU A 95 -4.91 -2.13 -9.46
CA LEU A 95 -5.94 -2.99 -8.89
C LEU A 95 -7.28 -2.28 -8.72
N ILE A 96 -7.29 -1.03 -8.28
CA ILE A 96 -8.52 -0.26 -8.05
C ILE A 96 -8.87 0.60 -9.27
N GLY A 97 -7.88 1.02 -10.05
CA GLY A 97 -8.00 1.95 -11.14
C GLY A 97 -7.88 3.40 -10.66
N PHE A 98 -7.00 3.66 -9.68
CA PHE A 98 -6.76 5.02 -9.21
C PHE A 98 -6.12 5.88 -10.29
N THR A 99 -6.61 7.10 -10.44
CA THR A 99 -6.03 8.12 -11.32
C THR A 99 -4.87 8.80 -10.58
N PRO A 100 -3.61 8.63 -11.03
CA PRO A 100 -2.48 9.23 -10.34
C PRO A 100 -2.49 10.77 -10.47
N ALA A 101 -2.21 11.48 -9.36
CA ALA A 101 -2.05 12.93 -9.38
C ALA A 101 -0.72 13.36 -10.01
N LEU A 102 0.29 12.51 -9.95
CA LEU A 102 1.62 12.72 -10.51
C LEU A 102 2.17 11.39 -11.03
N GLU A 103 2.82 11.45 -12.19
CA GLU A 103 3.64 10.37 -12.72
C GLU A 103 5.05 10.89 -12.97
N VAL A 104 6.06 10.15 -12.57
CA VAL A 104 7.46 10.49 -12.75
C VAL A 104 8.17 9.47 -13.61
N ALA A 105 9.07 9.94 -14.46
CA ALA A 105 9.91 9.05 -15.25
C ALA A 105 10.98 8.40 -14.36
N ASN A 106 11.26 7.11 -14.57
CA ASN A 106 12.24 6.32 -13.81
C ASN A 106 11.96 6.22 -12.30
N ALA A 107 10.68 6.12 -11.94
CA ALA A 107 10.29 5.81 -10.57
C ALA A 107 10.90 4.48 -10.11
N SER A 108 11.24 4.42 -8.82
CA SER A 108 11.83 3.24 -8.19
C SER A 108 10.86 2.52 -7.25
N ASP A 109 11.25 1.31 -6.85
CA ASP A 109 10.59 0.54 -5.78
C ASP A 109 11.24 0.77 -4.41
N ASP A 110 11.99 1.87 -4.25
CA ASP A 110 12.64 2.21 -2.99
C ASP A 110 11.61 2.30 -1.85
N HIS A 111 11.94 1.63 -0.75
CA HIS A 111 11.04 1.53 0.40
C HIS A 111 10.92 2.81 1.23
N GLN A 112 11.70 3.84 0.91
CA GLN A 112 11.52 5.19 1.45
C GLN A 112 10.69 6.07 0.51
N GLY A 113 10.45 5.60 -0.72
CA GLY A 113 9.84 6.36 -1.81
C GLY A 113 10.87 7.19 -2.59
N ASP A 114 10.46 7.67 -3.74
CA ASP A 114 11.30 8.53 -4.58
C ASP A 114 11.45 9.93 -3.95
N ASP A 115 12.65 10.48 -4.05
CA ASP A 115 12.97 11.85 -3.59
C ASP A 115 12.36 12.89 -4.54
N ILE A 116 11.13 13.26 -4.27
CA ILE A 116 10.40 14.33 -4.97
C ILE A 116 10.13 15.45 -3.98
N SER A 117 10.40 16.70 -4.38
CA SER A 117 10.19 17.83 -3.49
C SER A 117 8.72 17.93 -3.04
N VAL A 118 8.52 18.31 -1.79
CA VAL A 118 7.18 18.48 -1.21
C VAL A 118 6.38 19.54 -1.96
N GLU A 119 7.05 20.53 -2.57
CA GLU A 119 6.45 21.54 -3.43
C GLU A 119 5.92 20.94 -4.74
N ALA A 120 6.59 19.95 -5.31
CA ALA A 120 6.09 19.22 -6.49
C ALA A 120 4.85 18.38 -6.13
N ILE A 121 4.86 17.73 -4.97
CA ILE A 121 3.69 17.04 -4.42
C ILE A 121 2.53 18.02 -4.26
N ALA A 122 2.77 19.18 -3.65
CA ALA A 122 1.76 20.23 -3.48
C ALA A 122 1.26 20.79 -4.82
N GLY A 123 2.15 20.94 -5.80
CA GLY A 123 1.81 21.42 -7.14
C GLY A 123 0.92 20.45 -7.93
N ALA A 124 1.03 19.16 -7.69
CA ALA A 124 0.15 18.13 -8.29
C ALA A 124 -1.28 18.18 -7.71
N ASN A 125 -1.44 18.71 -6.50
CA ASN A 125 -2.70 18.93 -5.81
C ASN A 125 -3.65 17.71 -5.84
N PRO A 126 -3.27 16.57 -5.24
CA PRO A 126 -4.11 15.39 -5.17
C PRO A 126 -5.41 15.64 -4.39
N ASP A 127 -6.47 14.90 -4.75
CA ASP A 127 -7.75 14.86 -4.03
C ASP A 127 -7.70 13.87 -2.85
N TRP A 128 -6.82 12.86 -2.96
CA TRP A 128 -6.58 11.84 -1.94
C TRP A 128 -5.09 11.61 -1.73
N LEU A 129 -4.70 11.46 -0.47
CA LEU A 129 -3.36 10.98 -0.07
C LEU A 129 -3.48 9.62 0.61
N LEU A 130 -2.73 8.65 0.09
CA LEU A 130 -2.52 7.34 0.72
C LEU A 130 -1.14 7.34 1.34
N VAL A 131 -1.05 7.20 2.66
CA VAL A 131 0.19 7.38 3.41
C VAL A 131 0.58 6.09 4.13
N LEU A 132 1.83 5.68 3.99
CA LEU A 132 2.44 4.62 4.78
C LEU A 132 3.39 5.25 5.80
N ASP A 133 3.14 4.99 7.08
CA ASP A 133 4.07 5.29 8.17
C ASP A 133 5.06 4.14 8.31
N ARG A 134 6.23 4.27 7.67
CA ARG A 134 7.26 3.23 7.71
C ARG A 134 7.78 3.01 9.11
N ASP A 135 7.96 4.07 9.87
CA ASP A 135 8.60 4.02 11.17
C ASP A 135 7.69 3.40 12.23
N ALA A 136 6.38 3.60 12.12
CA ALA A 136 5.39 2.91 12.96
C ALA A 136 5.46 1.38 12.82
N GLY A 137 5.81 0.88 11.60
CA GLY A 137 5.97 -0.55 11.32
C GLY A 137 7.30 -1.15 11.82
N VAL A 138 8.25 -0.32 12.25
CA VAL A 138 9.61 -0.76 12.67
C VAL A 138 9.78 -0.58 14.17
N LYS A 139 9.58 -1.65 14.93
CA LYS A 139 9.61 -1.63 16.43
C LYS A 139 10.87 -1.05 17.06
N SER A 140 11.98 -0.94 16.34
CA SER A 140 13.23 -0.35 16.83
C SER A 140 13.27 1.20 16.71
N ILE A 141 12.31 1.80 16.03
CA ILE A 141 12.20 3.25 15.85
C ILE A 141 11.13 3.75 16.82
N THR A 142 11.52 4.50 17.84
CA THR A 142 10.61 4.94 18.91
C THR A 142 10.40 6.43 18.97
N ASP A 143 11.23 7.21 18.28
CA ASP A 143 11.27 8.69 18.39
C ASP A 143 10.90 9.39 17.07
N SER A 144 10.29 8.67 16.11
CA SER A 144 9.84 9.26 14.84
C SER A 144 8.48 9.95 15.00
N PRO A 145 8.26 11.09 14.35
CA PRO A 145 6.94 11.72 14.36
C PRO A 145 5.94 10.88 13.56
N GLU A 146 4.68 10.85 14.01
CA GLU A 146 3.60 10.18 13.29
C GLU A 146 3.40 10.77 11.89
N ALA A 147 3.19 9.92 10.90
CA ALA A 147 3.07 10.32 9.49
C ALA A 147 1.99 11.38 9.26
N LEU A 148 0.83 11.24 9.92
CA LEU A 148 -0.25 12.22 9.81
C LEU A 148 0.17 13.62 10.30
N SER A 149 0.96 13.68 11.38
CA SER A 149 1.50 14.94 11.89
C SER A 149 2.48 15.56 10.91
N VAL A 150 3.38 14.74 10.31
CA VAL A 150 4.33 15.20 9.28
C VAL A 150 3.60 15.82 8.08
N ILE A 151 2.55 15.18 7.59
CA ILE A 151 1.73 15.69 6.47
C ILE A 151 1.03 17.00 6.86
N ASN A 152 0.37 17.05 8.00
CA ASN A 152 -0.41 18.22 8.44
C ASN A 152 0.46 19.43 8.79
N ASP A 153 1.66 19.22 9.32
CA ASP A 153 2.61 20.27 9.68
C ASP A 153 3.42 20.79 8.49
N SER A 154 3.44 20.07 7.39
CA SER A 154 4.13 20.45 6.16
C SER A 154 3.52 21.70 5.53
N ALA A 155 4.23 22.81 5.61
CA ALA A 155 3.74 24.11 5.10
C ALA A 155 3.32 24.08 3.62
N PRO A 156 4.04 23.42 2.69
CA PRO A 156 3.63 23.28 1.30
C PRO A 156 2.31 22.49 1.14
N LEU A 157 2.06 21.47 1.98
CA LEU A 157 0.90 20.60 1.85
C LEU A 157 -0.38 21.16 2.44
N LYS A 158 -0.32 22.19 3.29
CA LYS A 158 -1.50 22.81 3.95
C LYS A 158 -2.59 23.29 2.98
N ASN A 159 -2.21 23.57 1.74
CA ASN A 159 -3.13 24.05 0.71
C ASN A 159 -3.58 22.98 -0.27
N VAL A 160 -3.06 21.76 -0.18
CA VAL A 160 -3.44 20.62 -1.02
C VAL A 160 -4.89 20.23 -0.71
N THR A 161 -5.67 19.91 -1.72
CA THR A 161 -7.09 19.52 -1.61
C THR A 161 -7.25 18.37 -0.61
N ALA A 162 -6.49 17.30 -0.74
CA ALA A 162 -6.56 16.15 0.16
C ALA A 162 -6.38 16.53 1.65
N VAL A 163 -5.46 17.44 1.96
CA VAL A 163 -5.20 17.86 3.36
C VAL A 163 -6.32 18.76 3.86
N LYS A 164 -6.82 19.68 3.04
CA LYS A 164 -7.93 20.58 3.43
C LYS A 164 -9.24 19.84 3.70
N ASP A 165 -9.52 18.83 2.89
CA ASP A 165 -10.78 18.10 2.93
C ASP A 165 -10.71 16.90 3.89
N GLY A 166 -9.52 16.63 4.46
CA GLY A 166 -9.31 15.50 5.38
C GLY A 166 -9.22 14.15 4.68
N HIS A 167 -8.95 14.13 3.38
CA HIS A 167 -8.79 12.93 2.55
C HIS A 167 -7.36 12.39 2.63
N VAL A 168 -6.87 12.18 3.83
CA VAL A 168 -5.55 11.61 4.12
C VAL A 168 -5.75 10.28 4.82
N TYR A 169 -5.57 9.19 4.08
CA TYR A 169 -5.61 7.85 4.64
C TYR A 169 -4.21 7.43 5.06
N VAL A 170 -4.04 7.03 6.31
CA VAL A 170 -2.80 6.43 6.83
C VAL A 170 -3.05 4.95 7.06
N ALA A 171 -2.20 4.10 6.47
CA ALA A 171 -2.30 2.65 6.62
C ALA A 171 -2.08 2.20 8.07
N PRO A 172 -2.60 1.01 8.47
CA PRO A 172 -2.29 0.40 9.75
C PRO A 172 -0.78 0.36 10.02
N ALA A 173 -0.39 0.59 11.27
CA ALA A 173 1.02 0.76 11.66
C ALA A 173 1.93 -0.43 11.30
N ASP A 174 1.40 -1.64 11.26
CA ASP A 174 2.13 -2.86 10.93
C ASP A 174 2.19 -3.19 9.43
N THR A 175 1.52 -2.41 8.59
CA THR A 175 1.47 -2.62 7.12
C THR A 175 2.86 -2.78 6.51
N TYR A 176 3.83 -1.94 6.92
CA TYR A 176 5.19 -2.02 6.40
C TYR A 176 5.87 -3.38 6.66
N SER A 177 5.53 -4.03 7.77
CA SER A 177 6.14 -5.30 8.20
C SER A 177 5.32 -6.53 7.79
N ILE A 178 4.02 -6.35 7.51
CA ILE A 178 3.07 -7.45 7.25
C ILE A 178 2.26 -7.12 6.00
N GLU A 179 2.84 -7.42 4.85
CA GLU A 179 2.15 -7.30 3.56
C GLU A 179 1.49 -8.64 3.21
N SER A 180 0.25 -8.83 3.63
CA SER A 180 -0.52 -10.05 3.40
C SER A 180 -1.89 -9.74 2.79
N ILE A 181 -2.58 -10.78 2.30
CA ILE A 181 -3.95 -10.63 1.81
C ILE A 181 -4.88 -10.03 2.86
N ILE A 182 -4.67 -10.35 4.15
CA ILE A 182 -5.44 -9.81 5.27
C ILE A 182 -5.19 -8.31 5.42
N THR A 183 -3.93 -7.89 5.37
CA THR A 183 -3.53 -6.48 5.46
C THR A 183 -4.13 -5.66 4.30
N TYR A 184 -4.05 -6.17 3.08
CA TYR A 184 -4.65 -5.49 1.92
C TYR A 184 -6.18 -5.46 2.00
N THR A 185 -6.82 -6.50 2.53
CA THR A 185 -8.28 -6.50 2.77
C THR A 185 -8.68 -5.41 3.74
N GLU A 186 -7.93 -5.25 4.83
CA GLU A 186 -8.16 -4.19 5.82
C GLU A 186 -7.97 -2.80 5.21
N ILE A 187 -6.86 -2.55 4.52
CA ILE A 187 -6.57 -1.29 3.82
C ILE A 187 -7.71 -0.93 2.85
N LEU A 188 -8.12 -1.87 2.00
CA LEU A 188 -9.15 -1.64 1.00
C LEU A 188 -10.52 -1.35 1.62
N ASN A 189 -10.87 -2.01 2.72
CA ASN A 189 -12.10 -1.72 3.44
C ASN A 189 -12.08 -0.32 4.08
N GLN A 190 -10.97 0.06 4.72
CA GLN A 190 -10.82 1.37 5.35
C GLN A 190 -10.81 2.50 4.31
N ILE A 191 -10.12 2.33 3.18
CA ILE A 191 -10.17 3.28 2.06
C ILE A 191 -11.59 3.40 1.52
N SER A 192 -12.29 2.27 1.33
CA SER A 192 -13.67 2.28 0.84
C SER A 192 -14.59 3.06 1.76
N GLU A 193 -14.47 2.89 3.08
CA GLU A 193 -15.24 3.63 4.07
C GLU A 193 -15.03 5.14 3.97
N GLN A 194 -13.77 5.58 3.79
CA GLN A 194 -13.48 7.00 3.62
C GLN A 194 -14.01 7.54 2.28
N LEU A 195 -13.84 6.80 1.18
CA LEU A 195 -14.37 7.17 -0.13
C LEU A 195 -15.91 7.26 -0.15
N GLU A 196 -16.58 6.35 0.55
CA GLU A 196 -18.04 6.34 0.69
C GLU A 196 -18.53 7.52 1.54
N ALA A 197 -17.81 7.88 2.60
CA ALA A 197 -18.15 8.99 3.49
C ALA A 197 -17.94 10.37 2.85
N ALA A 198 -17.09 10.47 1.82
CA ALA A 198 -16.79 11.70 1.10
C ALA A 198 -17.78 12.04 -0.03
N LYS A 199 -18.74 11.15 -0.33
CA LYS A 199 -19.80 11.34 -1.35
C LYS A 199 -20.94 12.18 -0.81
#